data_4e6f858ece2ef9d1c47b6509afe92828
#
_entry.id   4e6f858ece2ef9d1c47b6509afe92828
#
_cell.length_a   1.000
_cell.length_b   1.000
_cell.length_c   1.000
_cell.angle_alpha   90.00
_cell.angle_beta   90.00
_cell.angle_gamma   90.00
#
_symmetry.space_group_name_H-M   'P 1'
#
loop_
_entity.id
_entity.type
_entity.pdbx_description
1 polymer ?
#
loop_
_entity_poly.entity_id
_entity_poly.type
_entity_poly.pdbx_seq_one_letter_code
_entity_poly.pdbx_strand_id
1 'polypeptide(L)'
;MPSSSPCPVARATELLGDRWILLIVRDAFDGVHRFSDFQRSLGVARNILSERLRRLVDGGVLALQPAADGTSYQQYVLTEAGTALFPLVVALRQWGQAQRFTPGEPHSRLVERNSGRELPYMQPRTTKGRVLEAADTLVLKLDQG
;
A
#
# COMPACT_ATOMS: atom_id res chain seq x y z
N MET A 1 -13.46 -15.78 -1.98
CA MET A 1 -14.51 -15.15 -2.81
C MET A 1 -14.44 -13.66 -2.68
N PRO A 2 -14.37 -12.93 -3.79
CA PRO A 2 -14.51 -11.48 -3.70
C PRO A 2 -15.86 -11.11 -3.12
N SER A 3 -15.88 -10.06 -2.31
CA SER A 3 -17.11 -9.56 -1.72
C SER A 3 -18.08 -9.08 -2.80
N SER A 4 -19.35 -9.32 -2.56
CA SER A 4 -20.43 -8.72 -3.35
C SER A 4 -20.87 -7.36 -2.77
N SER A 5 -20.19 -6.86 -1.73
CA SER A 5 -20.52 -5.57 -1.12
C SER A 5 -20.48 -4.45 -2.16
N PRO A 6 -21.45 -3.53 -2.16
CA PRO A 6 -21.39 -2.35 -3.02
C PRO A 6 -20.43 -1.27 -2.51
N CYS A 7 -19.84 -1.46 -1.32
CA CYS A 7 -18.92 -0.50 -0.74
C CYS A 7 -17.49 -0.72 -1.26
N PRO A 8 -16.89 0.25 -1.96
CA PRO A 8 -15.52 0.12 -2.45
C PRO A 8 -14.49 -0.08 -1.31
N VAL A 9 -14.70 0.57 -0.16
CA VAL A 9 -13.81 0.43 0.99
C VAL A 9 -13.87 -1.00 1.53
N ALA A 10 -15.08 -1.58 1.64
CA ALA A 10 -15.23 -2.97 2.10
C ALA A 10 -14.51 -3.95 1.18
N ARG A 11 -14.63 -3.77 -0.14
CA ARG A 11 -13.93 -4.64 -1.10
C ARG A 11 -12.43 -4.51 -1.01
N ALA A 12 -11.91 -3.28 -0.90
CA ALA A 12 -10.48 -3.04 -0.78
C ALA A 12 -9.92 -3.66 0.52
N THR A 13 -10.61 -3.50 1.63
CA THR A 13 -10.12 -3.99 2.92
C THR A 13 -10.17 -5.52 3.05
N GLU A 14 -10.97 -6.21 2.26
CA GLU A 14 -10.92 -7.68 2.21
C GLU A 14 -9.54 -8.19 1.82
N LEU A 15 -8.87 -7.53 0.91
CA LEU A 15 -7.50 -7.87 0.52
C LEU A 15 -6.48 -7.14 1.38
N LEU A 16 -6.68 -5.84 1.64
CA LEU A 16 -5.67 -4.94 2.19
C LEU A 16 -5.79 -4.72 3.70
N GLY A 17 -6.83 -5.22 4.34
CA GLY A 17 -7.12 -4.95 5.75
C GLY A 17 -6.28 -5.76 6.74
N ASP A 18 -5.01 -5.98 6.44
CA ASP A 18 -4.10 -6.80 7.22
C ASP A 18 -2.77 -6.06 7.35
N ARG A 19 -2.22 -6.03 8.57
CA ARG A 19 -0.97 -5.34 8.86
C ARG A 19 0.17 -5.80 7.95
N TRP A 20 0.35 -7.10 7.82
CA TRP A 20 1.47 -7.65 7.06
C TRP A 20 1.32 -7.37 5.56
N ILE A 21 0.11 -7.43 5.04
CA ILE A 21 -0.20 -7.07 3.65
C ILE A 21 0.23 -5.63 3.37
N LEU A 22 -0.15 -4.69 4.24
CA LEU A 22 0.20 -3.28 4.04
C LEU A 22 1.70 -3.05 4.14
N LEU A 23 2.40 -3.73 5.05
CA LEU A 23 3.85 -3.61 5.18
C LEU A 23 4.58 -4.26 4.00
N ILE A 24 4.06 -5.35 3.45
CA ILE A 24 4.61 -5.96 2.22
C ILE A 24 4.48 -4.99 1.05
N VAL A 25 3.33 -4.35 0.89
CA VAL A 25 3.11 -3.38 -0.18
C VAL A 25 4.09 -2.20 -0.04
N ARG A 26 4.28 -1.69 1.18
CA ARG A 26 5.29 -0.67 1.46
C ARG A 26 6.67 -1.12 0.99
N ASP A 27 7.09 -2.32 1.37
CA ASP A 27 8.40 -2.87 1.00
C ASP A 27 8.54 -3.02 -0.51
N ALA A 28 7.47 -3.44 -1.18
CA ALA A 28 7.49 -3.57 -2.65
C ALA A 28 7.75 -2.22 -3.32
N PHE A 29 7.16 -1.13 -2.80
CA PHE A 29 7.46 0.23 -3.28
C PHE A 29 8.89 0.65 -2.97
N ASP A 30 9.48 0.11 -1.90
CA ASP A 30 10.87 0.39 -1.53
C ASP A 30 11.88 -0.44 -2.33
N GLY A 31 11.41 -1.25 -3.28
CA GLY A 31 12.27 -2.05 -4.15
C GLY A 31 12.54 -3.46 -3.64
N VAL A 32 11.90 -3.89 -2.57
CA VAL A 32 12.01 -5.28 -2.10
C VAL A 32 11.19 -6.17 -3.02
N HIS A 33 11.78 -7.26 -3.51
CA HIS A 33 11.10 -8.15 -4.44
C HIS A 33 11.40 -9.64 -4.24
N ARG A 34 12.34 -10.00 -3.36
CA ARG A 34 12.66 -11.40 -3.06
C ARG A 34 12.08 -11.82 -1.72
N PHE A 35 11.64 -13.07 -1.63
CA PHE A 35 11.05 -13.63 -0.41
C PHE A 35 11.95 -13.39 0.83
N SER A 36 13.24 -13.72 0.68
CA SER A 36 14.19 -13.59 1.82
C SER A 36 14.35 -12.14 2.27
N ASP A 37 14.28 -11.19 1.36
CA ASP A 37 14.42 -9.77 1.68
C ASP A 37 13.15 -9.23 2.37
N PHE A 38 11.97 -9.67 1.94
CA PHE A 38 10.74 -9.37 2.67
C PHE A 38 10.80 -9.93 4.09
N GLN A 39 11.24 -11.18 4.24
CA GLN A 39 11.31 -11.81 5.55
C GLN A 39 12.27 -11.07 6.48
N ARG A 40 13.42 -10.67 5.96
CA ARG A 40 14.41 -9.90 6.72
C ARG A 40 13.87 -8.55 7.14
N SER A 41 13.21 -7.86 6.22
CA SER A 41 12.64 -6.53 6.48
C SER A 41 11.55 -6.59 7.54
N LEU A 42 10.66 -7.59 7.44
CA LEU A 42 9.45 -7.63 8.27
C LEU A 42 9.64 -8.39 9.58
N GLY A 43 10.61 -9.29 9.64
CA GLY A 43 10.82 -10.13 10.83
C GLY A 43 9.64 -11.07 11.10
N VAL A 44 8.86 -11.41 10.08
CA VAL A 44 7.65 -12.23 10.21
C VAL A 44 7.98 -13.70 9.96
N ALA A 45 7.18 -14.59 10.55
CA ALA A 45 7.32 -16.04 10.32
C ALA A 45 7.14 -16.39 8.84
N ARG A 46 7.92 -17.36 8.38
CA ARG A 46 7.96 -17.77 6.98
C ARG A 46 6.57 -18.14 6.42
N ASN A 47 5.80 -18.91 7.20
CA ASN A 47 4.48 -19.36 6.76
C ASN A 47 3.47 -18.21 6.64
N ILE A 48 3.57 -17.19 7.50
CA ILE A 48 2.73 -15.99 7.42
C ILE A 48 3.08 -15.19 6.17
N LEU A 49 4.36 -14.95 5.94
CA LEU A 49 4.81 -14.22 4.76
C LEU A 49 4.40 -14.94 3.47
N SER A 50 4.60 -16.24 3.41
CA SER A 50 4.24 -17.05 2.25
C SER A 50 2.74 -16.93 1.93
N GLU A 51 1.89 -17.01 2.94
CA GLU A 51 0.44 -16.90 2.79
C GLU A 51 0.02 -15.50 2.33
N ARG A 52 0.61 -14.46 2.91
CA ARG A 52 0.29 -13.07 2.54
C ARG A 52 0.75 -12.73 1.12
N LEU A 53 1.94 -13.16 0.73
CA LEU A 53 2.42 -12.97 -0.64
C LEU A 53 1.51 -13.68 -1.65
N ARG A 54 1.07 -14.90 -1.33
CA ARG A 54 0.12 -15.62 -2.19
C ARG A 54 -1.20 -14.85 -2.34
N ARG A 55 -1.73 -14.30 -1.24
CA ARG A 55 -2.96 -13.50 -1.29
C ARG A 55 -2.80 -12.28 -2.18
N LEU A 56 -1.64 -11.63 -2.14
CA LEU A 56 -1.37 -10.47 -2.99
C LEU A 56 -1.20 -10.86 -4.46
N VAL A 57 -0.61 -12.00 -4.76
CA VAL A 57 -0.54 -12.51 -6.12
C VAL A 57 -1.92 -12.90 -6.63
N ASP A 58 -2.69 -13.65 -5.84
CA ASP A 58 -4.04 -14.07 -6.22
C ASP A 58 -4.98 -12.87 -6.39
N GLY A 59 -4.78 -11.84 -5.58
CA GLY A 59 -5.56 -10.59 -5.66
C GLY A 59 -5.10 -9.62 -6.73
N GLY A 60 -4.08 -9.96 -7.49
CA GLY A 60 -3.62 -9.13 -8.62
C GLY A 60 -2.78 -7.91 -8.23
N VAL A 61 -2.30 -7.83 -7.00
CA VAL A 61 -1.45 -6.71 -6.54
C VAL A 61 0.02 -6.96 -6.85
N LEU A 62 0.46 -8.21 -6.71
CA LEU A 62 1.81 -8.64 -7.06
C LEU A 62 1.75 -9.69 -8.16
N ALA A 63 2.83 -9.79 -8.92
CA ALA A 63 3.04 -10.87 -9.88
C ALA A 63 4.38 -11.53 -9.59
N LEU A 64 4.43 -12.86 -9.79
CA LEU A 64 5.68 -13.61 -9.74
C LEU A 64 6.35 -13.57 -11.09
N GLN A 65 7.64 -13.27 -11.12
CA GLN A 65 8.46 -13.26 -12.34
C GLN A 65 9.78 -13.96 -12.08
N PRO A 66 10.41 -14.55 -13.12
CA PRO A 66 11.81 -14.95 -13.00
C PRO A 66 12.68 -13.73 -12.67
N ALA A 67 13.71 -13.94 -11.86
CA ALA A 67 14.64 -12.86 -11.54
C ALA A 67 15.38 -12.40 -12.80
N ALA A 68 15.58 -11.07 -12.93
CA ALA A 68 16.21 -10.48 -14.10
C ALA A 68 17.69 -10.87 -14.24
N ASP A 69 18.32 -11.34 -13.16
CA ASP A 69 19.75 -11.75 -13.15
C ASP A 69 20.00 -13.17 -13.67
N GLY A 70 18.96 -13.85 -14.17
CA GLY A 70 19.07 -15.19 -14.71
C GLY A 70 19.18 -16.30 -13.67
N THR A 71 19.03 -16.01 -12.38
CA THR A 71 19.01 -17.02 -11.32
C THR A 71 17.69 -17.80 -11.35
N SER A 72 17.64 -18.94 -10.65
CA SER A 72 16.42 -19.73 -10.50
C SER A 72 15.41 -19.10 -9.53
N TYR A 73 15.77 -18.02 -8.86
CA TYR A 73 14.88 -17.34 -7.91
C TYR A 73 13.77 -16.60 -8.65
N GLN A 74 12.60 -16.59 -8.04
CA GLN A 74 11.50 -15.77 -8.50
C GLN A 74 11.43 -14.48 -7.66
N GLN A 75 10.89 -13.46 -8.28
CA GLN A 75 10.69 -12.18 -7.61
C GLN A 75 9.22 -11.75 -7.70
N TYR A 76 8.80 -11.02 -6.68
CA TYR A 76 7.46 -10.44 -6.60
C TYR A 76 7.55 -9.00 -7.05
N VAL A 77 6.75 -8.63 -8.03
CA VAL A 77 6.74 -7.27 -8.57
C VAL A 77 5.33 -6.69 -8.51
N LEU A 78 5.24 -5.37 -8.34
CA LEU A 78 3.95 -4.69 -8.34
C LEU A 78 3.35 -4.75 -9.76
N THR A 79 2.07 -5.11 -9.81
CA THR A 79 1.27 -5.01 -11.03
C THR A 79 0.80 -3.56 -11.22
N GLU A 80 0.07 -3.29 -12.28
CA GLU A 80 -0.59 -2.00 -12.46
C GLU A 80 -1.52 -1.68 -11.27
N ALA A 81 -2.34 -2.66 -10.87
CA ALA A 81 -3.22 -2.50 -9.70
C ALA A 81 -2.42 -2.30 -8.41
N GLY A 82 -1.29 -2.99 -8.27
CA GLY A 82 -0.39 -2.81 -7.12
C GLY A 82 0.22 -1.42 -7.09
N THR A 83 0.71 -0.93 -8.23
CA THR A 83 1.28 0.41 -8.35
C THR A 83 0.25 1.49 -8.02
N ALA A 84 -1.02 1.25 -8.32
CA ALA A 84 -2.12 2.17 -7.99
C ALA A 84 -2.34 2.32 -6.48
N LEU A 85 -1.73 1.49 -5.65
CA LEU A 85 -1.78 1.62 -4.19
C LEU A 85 -0.81 2.67 -3.64
N PHE A 86 0.02 3.28 -4.48
CA PHE A 86 0.99 4.27 -3.98
C PHE A 86 0.34 5.40 -3.19
N PRO A 87 -0.76 6.02 -3.64
CA PRO A 87 -1.43 7.06 -2.84
C PRO A 87 -1.90 6.57 -1.46
N LEU A 88 -2.32 5.31 -1.34
CA LEU A 88 -2.69 4.73 -0.05
C LEU A 88 -1.48 4.67 0.89
N VAL A 89 -0.32 4.22 0.39
CA VAL A 89 0.90 4.15 1.19
C VAL A 89 1.34 5.55 1.63
N VAL A 90 1.24 6.54 0.74
CA VAL A 90 1.53 7.95 1.07
C VAL A 90 0.59 8.44 2.18
N ALA A 91 -0.72 8.15 2.06
CA ALA A 91 -1.70 8.56 3.06
C ALA A 91 -1.40 7.94 4.43
N LEU A 92 -1.08 6.64 4.47
CA LEU A 92 -0.71 5.96 5.71
C LEU A 92 0.54 6.58 6.32
N ARG A 93 1.55 6.87 5.51
CA ARG A 93 2.79 7.49 5.97
C ARG A 93 2.52 8.87 6.58
N GLN A 94 1.79 9.71 5.88
CA GLN A 94 1.52 11.08 6.33
C GLN A 94 0.67 11.10 7.60
N TRP A 95 -0.34 10.24 7.67
CA TRP A 95 -1.12 10.09 8.89
C TRP A 95 -0.25 9.60 10.06
N GLY A 96 0.60 8.60 9.80
CA GLY A 96 1.51 8.04 10.82
C GLY A 96 2.48 9.08 11.34
N GLN A 97 3.09 9.86 10.44
CA GLN A 97 4.02 10.93 10.84
C GLN A 97 3.34 11.97 11.72
N ALA A 98 2.12 12.37 11.37
CA ALA A 98 1.40 13.41 12.11
C ALA A 98 0.85 12.92 13.45
N GLN A 99 0.42 11.65 13.54
CA GLN A 99 -0.36 11.18 14.67
C GLN A 99 0.36 10.20 15.59
N ARG A 100 1.45 9.58 15.14
CA ARG A 100 2.10 8.50 15.88
C ARG A 100 3.54 8.80 16.29
N PHE A 101 4.03 10.00 16.04
CA PHE A 101 5.37 10.46 16.44
C PHE A 101 5.24 11.69 17.33
N THR A 102 6.16 11.81 18.28
CA THR A 102 6.27 13.04 19.07
C THR A 102 7.00 14.11 18.25
N PRO A 103 6.79 15.42 18.56
CA PRO A 103 7.50 16.48 17.83
C PRO A 103 9.01 16.29 17.88
N GLY A 104 9.65 16.30 16.71
CA GLY A 104 11.11 16.14 16.58
C GLY A 104 11.61 14.70 16.65
N GLU A 105 10.75 13.73 16.86
CA GLU A 105 11.15 12.31 16.86
C GLU A 105 11.56 11.90 15.45
N PRO A 106 12.75 11.25 15.27
CA PRO A 106 13.21 10.84 13.94
C PRO A 106 12.32 9.76 13.34
N HIS A 107 12.09 9.83 12.03
CA HIS A 107 11.36 8.82 11.28
C HIS A 107 11.89 8.74 9.85
N SER A 108 11.58 7.66 9.15
CA SER A 108 11.89 7.55 7.73
C SER A 108 11.10 8.60 6.94
N ARG A 109 11.68 9.07 5.83
CA ARG A 109 11.11 10.14 5.03
C ARG A 109 10.93 9.68 3.60
N LEU A 110 9.81 10.00 3.03
CA LEU A 110 9.54 9.81 1.60
C LEU A 110 9.77 11.15 0.91
N VAL A 111 10.70 11.17 -0.04
CA VAL A 111 11.09 12.40 -0.72
C VAL A 111 11.02 12.20 -2.23
N GLU A 112 10.85 13.30 -2.94
CA GLU A 112 10.99 13.31 -4.39
C GLU A 112 12.43 12.97 -4.77
N ARG A 113 12.61 12.02 -5.68
CA ARG A 113 13.92 11.47 -6.02
C ARG A 113 14.89 12.57 -6.51
N ASN A 114 14.42 13.48 -7.35
CA ASN A 114 15.29 14.46 -8.01
C ASN A 114 15.60 15.65 -7.11
N SER A 115 14.66 16.13 -6.31
CA SER A 115 14.84 17.33 -5.49
C SER A 115 15.21 17.04 -4.04
N GLY A 116 14.96 15.81 -3.55
CA GLY A 116 15.13 15.46 -2.14
C GLY A 116 14.11 16.10 -1.21
N ARG A 117 13.08 16.75 -1.75
CA ARG A 117 12.03 17.39 -0.95
C ARG A 117 10.96 16.40 -0.56
N GLU A 118 10.42 16.56 0.63
CA GLU A 118 9.28 15.78 1.07
C GLU A 118 8.06 16.09 0.19
N LEU A 119 7.21 15.07 0.02
CA LEU A 119 5.97 15.23 -0.72
C LEU A 119 5.03 16.19 0.02
N PRO A 120 4.29 17.04 -0.72
CA PRO A 120 3.25 17.84 -0.11
C PRO A 120 2.21 16.96 0.60
N TYR A 121 1.57 17.49 1.64
CA TYR A 121 0.51 16.77 2.32
C TYR A 121 -0.62 16.46 1.33
N MET A 122 -0.97 15.17 1.24
CA MET A 122 -1.97 14.70 0.29
C MET A 122 -3.36 14.92 0.84
N GLN A 123 -4.19 15.65 0.10
CA GLN A 123 -5.55 16.00 0.51
C GLN A 123 -6.50 15.84 -0.68
N PRO A 124 -7.74 15.37 -0.42
CA PRO A 124 -8.76 15.40 -1.46
C PRO A 124 -9.05 16.82 -1.89
N ARG A 125 -9.28 17.01 -3.18
CA ARG A 125 -9.54 18.34 -3.75
C ARG A 125 -10.67 18.26 -4.76
N THR A 126 -11.38 19.38 -4.92
CA THR A 126 -12.31 19.54 -6.05
C THR A 126 -11.52 19.58 -7.35
N THR A 127 -12.23 19.43 -8.47
CA THR A 127 -11.63 19.57 -9.80
C THR A 127 -10.98 20.94 -10.02
N LYS A 128 -11.40 21.96 -9.25
CA LYS A 128 -10.83 23.31 -9.29
C LYS A 128 -9.72 23.53 -8.23
N GLY A 129 -9.34 22.49 -7.50
CA GLY A 129 -8.21 22.52 -6.58
C GLY A 129 -8.53 22.91 -5.15
N ARG A 130 -9.79 23.14 -4.80
CA ARG A 130 -10.18 23.46 -3.41
C ARG A 130 -10.07 22.22 -2.52
N VAL A 131 -9.43 22.33 -1.37
CA VAL A 131 -9.30 21.24 -0.41
C VAL A 131 -10.67 20.88 0.16
N LEU A 132 -10.95 19.56 0.21
CA LEU A 132 -12.19 19.02 0.76
C LEU A 132 -11.92 18.39 2.12
N GLU A 133 -12.74 18.78 3.09
CA GLU A 133 -12.83 18.12 4.39
C GLU A 133 -13.91 17.04 4.34
N ALA A 134 -13.92 16.14 5.33
CA ALA A 134 -14.94 15.08 5.38
C ALA A 134 -16.36 15.66 5.35
N ALA A 135 -16.58 16.79 6.03
CA ALA A 135 -17.88 17.46 6.09
C ALA A 135 -18.35 17.99 4.72
N ASP A 136 -17.42 18.19 3.77
CA ASP A 136 -17.73 18.65 2.42
C ASP A 136 -18.15 17.50 1.49
N THR A 137 -18.15 16.26 1.98
CA THR A 137 -18.39 15.08 1.16
C THR A 137 -19.56 14.27 1.68
N LEU A 138 -20.09 13.45 0.81
CA LEU A 138 -21.25 12.61 1.10
C LEU A 138 -21.10 11.28 0.33
N VAL A 139 -21.35 10.17 1.01
CA VAL A 139 -21.42 8.87 0.35
C VAL A 139 -22.86 8.62 -0.10
N LEU A 140 -23.04 8.43 -1.40
CA LEU A 140 -24.33 8.00 -1.94
C LEU A 140 -24.35 6.47 -1.90
N LYS A 141 -25.10 5.91 -0.96
CA LYS A 141 -25.19 4.46 -0.78
C LYS A 141 -26.22 3.88 -1.74
N LEU A 142 -25.92 2.68 -2.25
CA LEU A 142 -26.91 1.94 -3.00
C LEU A 142 -27.97 1.40 -2.05
N ASP A 143 -29.23 1.48 -2.48
CA ASP A 143 -30.31 0.86 -1.74
C ASP A 143 -30.08 -0.65 -1.69
N GLN A 144 -30.04 -1.17 -0.48
CA GLN A 144 -30.03 -2.61 -0.27
C GLN A 144 -31.49 -3.05 -0.32
N GLY A 145 -31.92 -3.42 -1.51
CA GLY A 145 -33.24 -3.97 -1.71
C GLY A 145 -33.47 -5.32 -1.03
#